data_1bff48832a344d30aa5092e7b8a424e7
#
_entry.id   1bff48832a344d30aa5092e7b8a424e7
#
_cell.length_a   1.000
_cell.length_b   1.000
_cell.length_c   1.000
_cell.angle_alpha   90.00
_cell.angle_beta   90.00
_cell.angle_gamma   90.00
#
_symmetry.space_group_name_H-M   'P 1'
#
loop_
_entity.id
_entity.type
_entity.pdbx_description
1 polymer ?
#
loop_
_entity_poly.entity_id
_entity_poly.type
_entity_poly.pdbx_seq_one_letter_code
_entity_poly.pdbx_strand_id
1 'polypeptide(L)'
;MKHIVLITFIIIISSYLSFPQTDFNFSGYVVELPVYMIMKDYPAIFRFPANNQFINLNRIRLKPELNLWENARIDAEYEVDALYSQKNLLFDLSSVSTNRQIVDLKWNIINEGNYKVSHYFDRLYFRQDFSWGNISVGRQRIAWGSGRIWNPIDLFNPVNPANFAKIEKDGADVAALTYFFGNFTDLDIVYNPQKKIENSNAGFRFRTNVEQYDLSVVGGYFDKRFVAGWDFAGSFLNAGIRGEGIVSMNKENLNDNYTRFTLGTDYQITPELYALLEYQYNGEGKTDKSDYELLRLVSGDILNLSRNYLALSANYVFSFITSASLMVNQNLNDGSGFVVISGLYSITSNLSLTIGAQITYGNEFSEYWYFPHSVYSQVEYYF
;
A
#
# COMPACT_ATOMS: atom_id res chain seq x y z
N MET A 1 27.98 17.77 -8.20
CA MET A 1 28.02 18.71 -7.05
C MET A 1 26.87 18.48 -6.05
N LYS A 2 25.61 18.24 -6.44
CA LYS A 2 24.49 18.04 -5.49
C LYS A 2 24.61 16.77 -4.63
N HIS A 3 25.25 15.71 -5.10
CA HIS A 3 25.42 14.44 -4.36
C HIS A 3 26.51 14.52 -3.28
N ILE A 4 27.51 15.35 -3.46
CA ILE A 4 28.56 15.58 -2.46
C ILE A 4 27.99 16.37 -1.27
N VAL A 5 27.06 17.28 -1.51
CA VAL A 5 26.43 18.11 -0.48
C VAL A 5 25.58 17.25 0.48
N LEU A 6 24.89 16.23 -0.01
CA LEU A 6 24.06 15.36 0.82
C LEU A 6 24.92 14.45 1.72
N ILE A 7 25.99 13.86 1.17
CA ILE A 7 26.92 13.03 1.93
C ILE A 7 27.66 13.89 2.97
N THR A 8 28.07 15.10 2.60
CA THR A 8 28.72 16.04 3.53
C THR A 8 27.75 16.49 4.63
N PHE A 9 26.47 16.68 4.33
CA PHE A 9 25.44 17.03 5.31
C PHE A 9 25.20 15.91 6.32
N ILE A 10 25.19 14.65 5.89
CA ILE A 10 25.08 13.48 6.79
C ILE A 10 26.32 13.35 7.67
N ILE A 11 27.53 13.59 7.14
CA ILE A 11 28.79 13.52 7.90
C ILE A 11 28.91 14.69 8.88
N ILE A 12 28.44 15.89 8.53
CA ILE A 12 28.46 17.05 9.42
C ILE A 12 27.46 16.88 10.57
N ILE A 13 26.29 16.31 10.34
CA ILE A 13 25.32 16.01 11.41
C ILE A 13 25.92 14.98 12.39
N SER A 14 26.65 13.98 11.92
CA SER A 14 27.28 12.99 12.81
C SER A 14 28.38 13.52 13.69
N SER A 15 29.03 14.65 13.34
CA SER A 15 30.14 15.25 14.10
C SER A 15 29.73 16.30 15.12
N TYR A 16 28.47 16.81 15.07
CA TYR A 16 27.98 17.84 16.01
C TYR A 16 27.01 17.34 17.08
N LEU A 17 26.59 16.08 17.03
CA LEU A 17 25.60 15.53 17.96
C LEU A 17 26.26 14.80 19.15
N SER A 18 27.05 15.55 19.94
CA SER A 18 27.42 15.15 21.32
C SER A 18 26.26 15.48 22.28
N PHE A 19 25.05 15.02 22.00
CA PHE A 19 23.94 15.06 22.94
C PHE A 19 23.94 13.79 23.79
N PRO A 20 23.80 13.86 25.10
CA PRO A 20 23.92 12.71 26.00
C PRO A 20 22.80 11.68 25.88
N GLN A 21 21.88 11.79 24.92
CA GLN A 21 20.74 10.90 24.72
C GLN A 21 20.40 10.63 23.24
N THR A 22 21.31 10.92 22.30
CA THR A 22 21.08 10.52 20.90
C THR A 22 21.36 9.05 20.74
N ASP A 23 20.33 8.29 20.40
CA ASP A 23 20.42 6.90 20.02
C ASP A 23 20.09 6.74 18.53
N PHE A 24 20.87 5.93 17.83
CA PHE A 24 20.73 5.71 16.41
C PHE A 24 20.43 4.23 16.16
N ASN A 25 19.22 3.96 15.67
CA ASN A 25 18.81 2.63 15.23
C ASN A 25 18.92 2.55 13.71
N PHE A 26 19.43 1.44 13.22
CA PHE A 26 19.55 1.19 11.79
C PHE A 26 19.07 -0.22 11.47
N SER A 27 18.14 -0.31 10.55
CA SER A 27 17.63 -1.57 10.00
C SER A 27 17.37 -1.40 8.52
N GLY A 28 17.02 -2.49 7.85
CA GLY A 28 16.69 -2.44 6.45
C GLY A 28 16.45 -3.80 5.85
N TYR A 29 16.22 -3.82 4.55
CA TYR A 29 16.11 -5.06 3.81
C TYR A 29 16.59 -4.92 2.38
N VAL A 30 16.93 -6.06 1.80
CA VAL A 30 17.22 -6.22 0.38
C VAL A 30 16.23 -7.22 -0.19
N VAL A 31 15.65 -6.89 -1.34
CA VAL A 31 14.74 -7.78 -2.08
C VAL A 31 15.25 -7.97 -3.49
N GLU A 32 15.23 -9.21 -3.95
CA GLU A 32 15.35 -9.58 -5.35
C GLU A 32 14.07 -10.27 -5.79
N LEU A 33 13.42 -9.74 -6.84
CA LEU A 33 12.12 -10.19 -7.35
C LEU A 33 12.18 -10.37 -8.87
N PRO A 34 12.68 -11.50 -9.39
CA PRO A 34 12.48 -11.89 -10.77
C PRO A 34 11.04 -12.35 -11.02
N VAL A 35 10.43 -11.82 -12.07
CA VAL A 35 9.07 -12.11 -12.51
C VAL A 35 9.08 -12.50 -13.97
N TYR A 36 8.50 -13.62 -14.30
CA TYR A 36 8.25 -14.05 -15.67
C TYR A 36 6.76 -13.92 -15.96
N MET A 37 6.42 -13.04 -16.91
CA MET A 37 5.05 -12.79 -17.35
C MET A 37 4.74 -13.56 -18.63
N ILE A 38 3.68 -14.35 -18.57
CA ILE A 38 3.14 -15.10 -19.70
C ILE A 38 2.04 -14.24 -20.31
N MET A 39 2.36 -13.62 -21.44
CA MET A 39 1.46 -12.70 -22.12
C MET A 39 0.32 -13.46 -22.78
N LYS A 40 -0.86 -12.86 -22.79
CA LYS A 40 -2.03 -13.34 -23.55
C LYS A 40 -2.02 -12.72 -24.95
N ASP A 41 -2.85 -13.24 -25.84
CA ASP A 41 -3.08 -12.62 -27.16
C ASP A 41 -3.97 -11.39 -26.99
N TYR A 42 -3.34 -10.23 -26.95
CA TYR A 42 -4.04 -8.95 -26.85
C TYR A 42 -4.22 -8.31 -28.23
N PRO A 43 -5.37 -7.65 -28.49
CA PRO A 43 -5.53 -6.86 -29.69
C PRO A 43 -4.43 -5.79 -29.84
N ALA A 44 -3.91 -5.62 -31.04
CA ALA A 44 -2.78 -4.72 -31.33
C ALA A 44 -3.03 -3.25 -30.91
N ILE A 45 -4.28 -2.83 -30.79
CA ILE A 45 -4.69 -1.50 -30.33
C ILE A 45 -4.18 -1.17 -28.91
N PHE A 46 -4.00 -2.17 -28.05
CA PHE A 46 -3.52 -1.96 -26.68
C PHE A 46 -2.01 -1.82 -26.59
N ARG A 47 -1.27 -2.10 -27.68
CA ARG A 47 0.20 -2.03 -27.71
C ARG A 47 0.92 -2.84 -26.62
N PHE A 48 0.28 -3.88 -26.09
CA PHE A 48 0.93 -4.80 -25.17
C PHE A 48 2.05 -5.57 -25.88
N PRO A 49 3.10 -6.01 -25.17
CA PRO A 49 4.11 -6.90 -25.75
C PRO A 49 3.46 -8.19 -26.25
N ALA A 50 3.77 -8.59 -27.47
CA ALA A 50 3.27 -9.85 -28.06
C ALA A 50 3.96 -11.09 -27.47
N ASN A 51 5.16 -10.93 -26.92
CA ASN A 51 5.95 -12.02 -26.35
C ASN A 51 5.97 -11.96 -24.83
N ASN A 52 6.18 -13.11 -24.19
CA ASN A 52 6.41 -13.19 -22.76
C ASN A 52 7.51 -12.22 -22.32
N GLN A 53 7.39 -11.71 -21.12
CA GLN A 53 8.27 -10.67 -20.57
C GLN A 53 8.98 -11.18 -19.32
N PHE A 54 10.26 -10.84 -19.22
CA PHE A 54 11.01 -11.00 -17.99
C PHE A 54 11.28 -9.63 -17.37
N ILE A 55 11.03 -9.54 -16.06
CA ILE A 55 11.28 -8.37 -15.23
C ILE A 55 12.09 -8.83 -14.03
N ASN A 56 13.04 -8.01 -13.60
CA ASN A 56 13.73 -8.21 -12.33
C ASN A 56 13.78 -6.91 -11.56
N LEU A 57 13.21 -6.89 -10.38
CA LEU A 57 13.27 -5.76 -9.44
C LEU A 57 14.22 -6.12 -8.29
N ASN A 58 15.29 -5.32 -8.17
CA ASN A 58 16.17 -5.34 -7.01
C ASN A 58 15.90 -4.11 -6.18
N ARG A 59 15.60 -4.28 -4.91
CA ARG A 59 15.27 -3.21 -3.98
C ARG A 59 16.18 -3.27 -2.75
N ILE A 60 16.69 -2.11 -2.36
CA ILE A 60 17.35 -1.92 -1.07
C ILE A 60 16.56 -0.85 -0.33
N ARG A 61 16.12 -1.16 0.89
CA ARG A 61 15.47 -0.20 1.77
C ARG A 61 16.24 -0.07 3.07
N LEU A 62 16.62 1.17 3.40
CA LEU A 62 17.34 1.56 4.59
C LEU A 62 16.38 2.30 5.51
N LYS A 63 16.35 1.95 6.78
CA LYS A 63 15.45 2.50 7.80
C LYS A 63 16.25 3.07 8.99
N PRO A 64 16.97 4.18 8.82
CA PRO A 64 17.60 4.87 9.92
C PRO A 64 16.55 5.58 10.79
N GLU A 65 16.68 5.45 12.10
CA GLU A 65 15.92 6.17 13.11
C GLU A 65 16.90 6.91 14.02
N LEU A 66 16.71 8.20 14.19
CA LEU A 66 17.53 9.05 15.03
C LEU A 66 16.70 9.62 16.18
N ASN A 67 16.97 9.15 17.40
CA ASN A 67 16.39 9.72 18.62
C ASN A 67 17.18 10.97 18.99
N LEU A 68 16.52 12.14 19.01
CA LEU A 68 17.17 13.45 19.20
C LEU A 68 17.27 13.84 20.67
N TRP A 69 16.13 13.74 21.38
CA TRP A 69 15.97 13.99 22.80
C TRP A 69 14.79 13.18 23.33
N GLU A 70 14.44 13.37 24.58
CA GLU A 70 13.34 12.62 25.18
C GLU A 70 12.06 12.71 24.34
N ASN A 71 11.59 11.55 23.87
CA ASN A 71 10.37 11.38 23.09
C ASN A 71 10.35 12.10 21.72
N ALA A 72 11.51 12.53 21.19
CA ALA A 72 11.61 13.13 19.86
C ALA A 72 12.52 12.34 18.94
N ARG A 73 12.05 12.08 17.70
CA ARG A 73 12.82 11.32 16.72
C ARG A 73 12.61 11.79 15.27
N ILE A 74 13.58 11.45 14.46
CA ILE A 74 13.48 11.51 13.00
C ILE A 74 13.51 10.06 12.48
N ASP A 75 12.49 9.71 11.72
CA ASP A 75 12.41 8.46 10.99
C ASP A 75 12.67 8.73 9.51
N ALA A 76 13.52 7.92 8.88
CA ALA A 76 13.72 7.94 7.45
C ALA A 76 13.65 6.53 6.88
N GLU A 77 13.03 6.38 5.72
CA GLU A 77 13.08 5.15 4.94
C GLU A 77 13.46 5.52 3.52
N TYR A 78 14.66 5.13 3.16
CA TYR A 78 15.27 5.43 1.87
C TYR A 78 15.34 4.17 1.02
N GLU A 79 14.85 4.26 -0.20
CA GLU A 79 14.71 3.12 -1.10
C GLU A 79 15.50 3.35 -2.39
N VAL A 80 16.17 2.31 -2.84
CA VAL A 80 16.83 2.23 -4.15
C VAL A 80 16.22 1.06 -4.90
N ASP A 81 15.60 1.35 -6.04
CA ASP A 81 15.03 0.37 -6.95
C ASP A 81 15.86 0.29 -8.24
N ALA A 82 16.33 -0.91 -8.58
CA ALA A 82 16.93 -1.22 -9.85
C ALA A 82 16.01 -2.20 -10.61
N LEU A 83 15.32 -1.71 -11.60
CA LEU A 83 14.39 -2.46 -12.43
C LEU A 83 15.03 -2.78 -13.78
N TYR A 84 15.06 -4.07 -14.14
CA TYR A 84 15.26 -4.54 -15.49
C TYR A 84 13.93 -4.99 -16.08
N SER A 85 13.60 -4.57 -17.28
CA SER A 85 12.42 -5.01 -18.02
C SER A 85 12.75 -5.17 -19.51
N GLN A 86 12.39 -6.29 -20.12
CA GLN A 86 12.67 -6.54 -21.55
C GLN A 86 11.99 -5.54 -22.48
N LYS A 87 10.83 -5.00 -22.07
CA LYS A 87 10.11 -3.94 -22.81
C LYS A 87 9.39 -3.02 -21.83
N ASN A 88 9.02 -1.83 -22.32
CA ASN A 88 8.17 -0.93 -21.57
C ASN A 88 6.84 -1.60 -21.25
N LEU A 89 6.54 -1.76 -19.97
CA LEU A 89 5.29 -2.31 -19.47
C LEU A 89 4.31 -1.18 -19.16
N LEU A 90 3.02 -1.47 -19.31
CA LEU A 90 1.96 -0.55 -18.86
C LEU A 90 1.97 -0.38 -17.34
N PHE A 91 2.41 -1.40 -16.61
CA PHE A 91 2.48 -1.39 -15.15
C PHE A 91 3.94 -1.35 -14.70
N ASP A 92 4.35 -0.22 -14.16
CA ASP A 92 5.68 -0.04 -13.58
C ASP A 92 5.69 -0.58 -12.14
N LEU A 93 6.35 -1.71 -11.92
CA LEU A 93 6.49 -2.31 -10.57
C LEU A 93 7.24 -1.42 -9.58
N SER A 94 8.03 -0.48 -10.08
CA SER A 94 8.75 0.52 -9.28
C SER A 94 8.00 1.84 -9.12
N SER A 95 6.73 1.90 -9.58
CA SER A 95 5.95 3.14 -9.50
C SER A 95 5.61 3.48 -8.05
N VAL A 96 5.81 4.74 -7.70
CA VAL A 96 5.44 5.33 -6.42
C VAL A 96 4.25 6.24 -6.64
N SER A 97 3.22 6.13 -5.82
CA SER A 97 2.11 7.07 -5.85
C SER A 97 2.56 8.43 -5.34
N THR A 98 2.45 9.46 -6.18
CA THR A 98 2.84 10.83 -5.82
C THR A 98 1.65 11.74 -5.51
N ASN A 99 0.43 11.22 -5.53
CA ASN A 99 -0.80 12.00 -5.37
C ASN A 99 -0.90 12.74 -4.03
N ARG A 100 -0.18 12.26 -3.01
CA ARG A 100 -0.15 12.86 -1.67
C ARG A 100 1.21 13.47 -1.32
N GLN A 101 2.07 13.69 -2.31
CA GLN A 101 3.43 14.20 -2.10
C GLN A 101 3.56 15.59 -2.70
N ILE A 102 3.90 16.59 -1.86
CA ILE A 102 4.16 17.97 -2.29
C ILE A 102 5.62 18.18 -2.69
N VAL A 103 6.52 17.46 -2.01
CA VAL A 103 7.97 17.51 -2.26
C VAL A 103 8.36 16.32 -3.14
N ASP A 104 9.06 16.58 -4.23
CA ASP A 104 9.64 15.51 -5.03
C ASP A 104 10.96 15.05 -4.38
N LEU A 105 10.90 13.86 -3.78
CA LEU A 105 12.05 13.19 -3.15
C LEU A 105 12.44 11.93 -3.91
N LYS A 106 12.14 11.88 -5.22
CA LYS A 106 12.51 10.78 -6.11
C LYS A 106 13.47 11.26 -7.20
N TRP A 107 14.51 10.50 -7.42
CA TRP A 107 15.50 10.76 -8.46
C TRP A 107 15.74 9.50 -9.30
N ASN A 108 15.88 9.67 -10.61
CA ASN A 108 16.30 8.61 -11.50
C ASN A 108 17.81 8.71 -11.73
N ILE A 109 18.54 7.61 -11.51
CA ILE A 109 19.97 7.49 -11.77
C ILE A 109 20.16 7.03 -13.22
N ILE A 110 19.40 6.01 -13.63
CA ILE A 110 19.40 5.42 -14.96
C ILE A 110 17.94 5.31 -15.40
N ASN A 111 17.68 5.66 -16.64
CA ASN A 111 16.39 5.45 -17.29
C ASN A 111 16.63 5.28 -18.80
N GLU A 112 17.33 4.22 -19.15
CA GLU A 112 17.80 3.98 -20.51
C GLU A 112 17.59 2.52 -20.92
N GLY A 113 17.02 2.31 -22.09
CA GLY A 113 16.78 0.99 -22.65
C GLY A 113 15.88 0.15 -21.74
N ASN A 114 16.41 -0.98 -21.30
CA ASN A 114 15.70 -1.96 -20.46
C ASN A 114 15.94 -1.74 -18.95
N TYR A 115 16.71 -0.74 -18.57
CA TYR A 115 17.11 -0.49 -17.18
C TYR A 115 16.55 0.82 -16.66
N LYS A 116 15.99 0.75 -15.48
CA LYS A 116 15.55 1.91 -14.69
C LYS A 116 16.09 1.77 -13.27
N VAL A 117 16.91 2.74 -12.85
CA VAL A 117 17.40 2.81 -11.48
C VAL A 117 16.92 4.12 -10.89
N SER A 118 16.18 4.03 -9.81
CA SER A 118 15.66 5.18 -9.07
C SER A 118 15.91 5.04 -7.58
N HIS A 119 15.98 6.16 -6.90
CA HIS A 119 16.04 6.20 -5.45
C HIS A 119 15.13 7.29 -4.91
N TYR A 120 14.61 7.09 -3.71
CA TYR A 120 13.67 8.02 -3.11
C TYR A 120 13.56 7.85 -1.60
N PHE A 121 13.07 8.91 -0.93
CA PHE A 121 12.61 8.80 0.44
C PHE A 121 11.12 8.45 0.44
N ASP A 122 10.79 7.25 0.90
CA ASP A 122 9.41 6.81 1.11
C ASP A 122 8.86 7.31 2.45
N ARG A 123 9.74 7.45 3.44
CA ARG A 123 9.48 8.10 4.72
C ARG A 123 10.59 9.07 5.04
N LEU A 124 10.22 10.24 5.53
CA LEU A 124 11.12 11.22 6.12
C LEU A 124 10.29 12.17 6.95
N TYR A 125 10.21 11.93 8.24
CA TYR A 125 9.40 12.75 9.13
C TYR A 125 10.02 12.88 10.51
N PHE A 126 9.67 13.98 11.16
CA PHE A 126 9.92 14.25 12.57
C PHE A 126 8.70 13.86 13.38
N ARG A 127 8.88 13.26 14.56
CA ARG A 127 7.84 12.96 15.53
C ARG A 127 8.26 13.36 16.92
N GLN A 128 7.33 13.98 17.65
CA GLN A 128 7.43 14.30 19.07
C GLN A 128 6.24 13.67 19.80
N ASP A 129 6.53 12.80 20.75
CA ASP A 129 5.56 12.22 21.64
C ASP A 129 5.43 13.05 22.92
N PHE A 130 4.20 13.18 23.44
CA PHE A 130 3.81 13.86 24.66
C PHE A 130 2.94 12.93 25.51
N SER A 131 2.77 13.25 26.79
CA SER A 131 1.87 12.46 27.66
C SER A 131 0.41 12.42 27.20
N TRP A 132 -0.03 13.39 26.40
CA TRP A 132 -1.39 13.50 25.87
C TRP A 132 -1.54 13.02 24.42
N GLY A 133 -0.45 12.68 23.71
CA GLY A 133 -0.51 12.33 22.30
C GLY A 133 0.79 12.52 21.57
N ASN A 134 0.74 12.75 20.28
CA ASN A 134 1.94 13.05 19.48
C ASN A 134 1.65 14.00 18.33
N ILE A 135 2.73 14.62 17.84
CA ILE A 135 2.73 15.44 16.63
C ILE A 135 3.80 14.86 15.70
N SER A 136 3.48 14.73 14.42
CA SER A 136 4.45 14.35 13.39
C SER A 136 4.30 15.20 12.13
N VAL A 137 5.43 15.49 11.48
CA VAL A 137 5.46 16.31 10.27
C VAL A 137 6.49 15.75 9.30
N GLY A 138 6.08 15.59 8.06
CA GLY A 138 6.92 15.08 6.97
C GLY A 138 6.23 13.96 6.18
N ARG A 139 7.02 13.25 5.39
CA ARG A 139 6.54 12.10 4.62
C ARG A 139 6.41 10.89 5.50
N GLN A 140 5.19 10.43 5.70
CA GLN A 140 4.88 9.29 6.56
C GLN A 140 3.65 8.53 6.08
N ARG A 141 3.45 7.31 6.59
CA ARG A 141 2.24 6.54 6.35
C ARG A 141 1.17 6.89 7.37
N ILE A 142 -0.03 7.17 6.88
CA ILE A 142 -1.23 7.30 7.71
C ILE A 142 -2.06 6.04 7.49
N ALA A 143 -2.15 5.19 8.51
CA ALA A 143 -2.82 3.89 8.41
C ALA A 143 -4.19 3.95 9.10
N TRP A 144 -5.24 4.29 8.33
CA TRP A 144 -6.62 4.22 8.78
C TRP A 144 -7.31 2.98 8.19
N GLY A 145 -8.33 2.49 8.92
CA GLY A 145 -9.16 1.36 8.50
C GLY A 145 -8.70 0.00 9.03
N SER A 146 -9.60 -0.97 8.92
CA SER A 146 -9.47 -2.32 9.43
C SER A 146 -9.45 -3.40 8.34
N GLY A 147 -9.75 -3.03 7.08
CA GLY A 147 -9.75 -3.93 5.93
C GLY A 147 -8.39 -4.61 5.70
N ARG A 148 -8.42 -5.86 5.25
CA ARG A 148 -7.21 -6.66 5.03
C ARG A 148 -6.77 -6.70 3.57
N ILE A 149 -7.72 -6.75 2.66
CA ILE A 149 -7.47 -6.80 1.21
C ILE A 149 -7.79 -5.44 0.60
N TRP A 150 -8.98 -4.94 0.86
CA TRP A 150 -9.39 -3.60 0.45
C TRP A 150 -9.56 -2.71 1.66
N ASN A 151 -9.21 -1.45 1.50
CA ASN A 151 -9.27 -0.48 2.59
C ASN A 151 -9.82 0.86 2.08
N PRO A 152 -11.15 1.02 1.98
CA PRO A 152 -11.80 2.24 1.55
C PRO A 152 -11.46 3.48 2.36
N ILE A 153 -11.13 3.33 3.64
CA ILE A 153 -10.79 4.43 4.57
C ILE A 153 -9.34 4.88 4.42
N ASP A 154 -8.47 4.09 3.78
CA ASP A 154 -7.07 4.52 3.56
C ASP A 154 -6.99 5.60 2.48
N LEU A 155 -7.41 6.82 2.84
CA LEU A 155 -7.55 7.97 1.95
C LEU A 155 -6.21 8.66 1.65
N PHE A 156 -5.20 8.41 2.48
CA PHE A 156 -3.86 8.98 2.30
C PHE A 156 -2.92 8.06 1.49
N ASN A 157 -3.09 6.74 1.58
CA ASN A 157 -2.16 5.78 1.01
C ASN A 157 -2.88 4.61 0.30
N PRO A 158 -3.82 4.87 -0.63
CA PRO A 158 -4.55 3.80 -1.29
C PRO A 158 -3.62 2.92 -2.14
N VAL A 159 -3.80 1.60 -2.07
CA VAL A 159 -3.03 0.61 -2.84
C VAL A 159 -3.96 -0.31 -3.59
N ASN A 160 -3.61 -0.64 -4.82
CA ASN A 160 -4.28 -1.68 -5.59
C ASN A 160 -3.78 -3.06 -5.12
N PRO A 161 -4.67 -3.95 -4.64
CA PRO A 161 -4.29 -5.29 -4.19
C PRO A 161 -3.68 -6.19 -5.29
N ALA A 162 -3.87 -5.85 -6.57
CA ALA A 162 -3.27 -6.56 -7.69
C ALA A 162 -1.76 -6.26 -7.86
N ASN A 163 -1.22 -5.27 -7.17
CA ASN A 163 0.22 -4.94 -7.21
C ASN A 163 0.99 -5.71 -6.13
N PHE A 164 1.34 -6.95 -6.40
CA PHE A 164 2.07 -7.84 -5.50
C PHE A 164 3.55 -7.44 -5.28
N ALA A 165 4.12 -6.63 -6.15
CA ALA A 165 5.53 -6.19 -6.03
C ALA A 165 5.71 -5.12 -4.95
N LYS A 166 4.63 -4.55 -4.43
CA LYS A 166 4.68 -3.48 -3.45
C LYS A 166 4.48 -4.02 -2.04
N ILE A 167 5.57 -4.13 -1.30
CA ILE A 167 5.57 -4.65 0.08
C ILE A 167 4.94 -3.64 1.03
N GLU A 168 5.22 -2.34 0.84
CA GLU A 168 4.75 -1.28 1.72
C GLU A 168 4.00 -0.19 0.93
N LYS A 169 3.03 0.45 1.58
CA LYS A 169 2.29 1.57 1.00
C LYS A 169 3.14 2.84 1.00
N ASP A 170 3.05 3.65 -0.05
CA ASP A 170 3.80 4.91 -0.18
C ASP A 170 3.46 5.92 0.91
N GLY A 171 4.44 6.73 1.29
CA GLY A 171 4.27 7.82 2.23
C GLY A 171 3.56 9.03 1.62
N ALA A 172 2.79 9.73 2.47
CA ALA A 172 2.19 11.02 2.18
C ALA A 172 2.92 12.14 2.94
N ASP A 173 3.05 13.32 2.33
CA ASP A 173 3.60 14.51 3.00
C ASP A 173 2.49 15.13 3.85
N VAL A 174 2.58 14.99 5.17
CA VAL A 174 1.51 15.40 6.09
C VAL A 174 2.04 16.08 7.35
N ALA A 175 1.17 16.88 7.98
CA ALA A 175 1.24 17.23 9.38
C ALA A 175 0.11 16.46 10.09
N ALA A 176 0.45 15.69 11.11
CA ALA A 176 -0.48 14.87 11.85
C ALA A 176 -0.37 15.13 13.35
N LEU A 177 -1.53 15.10 14.01
CA LEU A 177 -1.68 15.20 15.45
C LEU A 177 -2.56 14.05 15.90
N THR A 178 -2.08 13.28 16.89
CA THR A 178 -2.88 12.28 17.60
C THR A 178 -3.06 12.75 19.04
N TYR A 179 -4.30 12.81 19.51
CA TYR A 179 -4.66 13.11 20.90
C TYR A 179 -5.27 11.89 21.58
N PHE A 180 -4.73 11.49 22.73
CA PHE A 180 -5.21 10.37 23.52
C PHE A 180 -6.18 10.84 24.59
N PHE A 181 -7.41 10.34 24.57
CA PHE A 181 -8.40 10.53 25.64
C PHE A 181 -8.31 9.46 26.74
N GLY A 182 -7.46 8.47 26.54
CA GLY A 182 -7.22 7.33 27.41
C GLY A 182 -6.50 6.21 26.65
N ASN A 183 -6.52 5.01 27.21
CA ASN A 183 -5.75 3.89 26.65
C ASN A 183 -6.28 3.37 25.31
N PHE A 184 -7.56 3.56 25.03
CA PHE A 184 -8.25 2.96 23.87
C PHE A 184 -9.03 3.98 23.03
N THR A 185 -8.93 5.26 23.36
CA THR A 185 -9.66 6.32 22.67
C THR A 185 -8.70 7.40 22.21
N ASP A 186 -8.70 7.67 20.90
CA ASP A 186 -7.86 8.67 20.29
C ASP A 186 -8.56 9.46 19.18
N LEU A 187 -8.03 10.62 18.90
CA LEU A 187 -8.40 11.47 17.78
C LEU A 187 -7.15 11.78 16.96
N ASP A 188 -7.15 11.34 15.71
CA ASP A 188 -6.16 11.75 14.72
C ASP A 188 -6.71 12.94 13.92
N ILE A 189 -5.88 13.92 13.69
CA ILE A 189 -6.11 15.03 12.76
C ILE A 189 -4.93 15.08 11.80
N VAL A 190 -5.20 15.01 10.51
CA VAL A 190 -4.16 14.94 9.48
C VAL A 190 -4.42 15.97 8.39
N TYR A 191 -3.39 16.74 8.06
CA TYR A 191 -3.40 17.70 6.96
C TYR A 191 -2.33 17.33 5.94
N ASN A 192 -2.72 17.14 4.68
CA ASN A 192 -1.84 16.88 3.55
C ASN A 192 -1.82 18.10 2.63
N PRO A 193 -0.79 18.94 2.70
CA PRO A 193 -0.65 20.10 1.85
C PRO A 193 -0.39 19.69 0.39
N GLN A 194 -0.90 20.50 -0.53
CA GLN A 194 -0.63 20.37 -1.96
C GLN A 194 -0.13 21.71 -2.53
N LYS A 195 0.50 21.68 -3.71
CA LYS A 195 1.03 22.88 -4.38
C LYS A 195 -0.03 23.97 -4.56
N LYS A 196 -1.27 23.56 -4.82
CA LYS A 196 -2.44 24.42 -4.79
C LYS A 196 -3.27 24.08 -3.56
N ILE A 197 -3.59 25.05 -2.74
CA ILE A 197 -4.30 24.85 -1.49
C ILE A 197 -5.67 24.16 -1.68
N GLU A 198 -6.33 24.42 -2.80
CA GLU A 198 -7.61 23.82 -3.18
C GLU A 198 -7.54 22.31 -3.41
N ASN A 199 -6.33 21.77 -3.64
CA ASN A 199 -6.06 20.35 -3.81
C ASN A 199 -5.54 19.69 -2.51
N SER A 200 -5.39 20.47 -1.44
CA SER A 200 -4.95 19.94 -0.15
C SER A 200 -6.03 19.06 0.45
N ASN A 201 -5.60 18.04 1.19
CA ASN A 201 -6.47 17.11 1.85
C ASN A 201 -6.39 17.30 3.35
N ALA A 202 -7.50 17.12 4.04
CA ALA A 202 -7.54 17.16 5.49
C ALA A 202 -8.58 16.17 6.01
N GLY A 203 -8.28 15.49 7.09
CA GLY A 203 -9.21 14.57 7.69
C GLY A 203 -8.96 14.36 9.16
N PHE A 204 -9.94 13.78 9.80
CA PHE A 204 -9.85 13.31 11.18
C PHE A 204 -10.38 11.89 11.29
N ARG A 205 -9.89 11.17 12.29
CA ARG A 205 -10.40 9.87 12.72
C ARG A 205 -10.54 9.90 14.23
N PHE A 206 -11.72 9.63 14.73
CA PHE A 206 -11.96 9.35 16.14
C PHE A 206 -12.13 7.85 16.31
N ARG A 207 -11.31 7.23 17.17
CA ARG A 207 -11.33 5.80 17.45
C ARG A 207 -11.56 5.57 18.92
N THR A 208 -12.34 4.52 19.23
CA THR A 208 -12.56 4.04 20.59
C THR A 208 -12.74 2.53 20.59
N ASN A 209 -12.60 1.90 21.75
CA ASN A 209 -12.92 0.50 21.96
C ASN A 209 -14.11 0.37 22.91
N VAL A 210 -15.12 -0.39 22.50
CA VAL A 210 -16.30 -0.70 23.29
C VAL A 210 -16.50 -2.21 23.31
N GLU A 211 -16.45 -2.82 24.47
CA GLU A 211 -16.68 -4.27 24.67
C GLU A 211 -15.87 -5.15 23.72
N GLN A 212 -14.58 -4.85 23.54
CA GLN A 212 -13.63 -5.54 22.66
C GLN A 212 -13.85 -5.30 21.15
N TYR A 213 -14.73 -4.36 20.78
CA TYR A 213 -14.86 -3.89 19.41
C TYR A 213 -14.14 -2.54 19.27
N ASP A 214 -13.18 -2.49 18.37
CA ASP A 214 -12.60 -1.22 17.89
C ASP A 214 -13.59 -0.57 16.93
N LEU A 215 -13.94 0.67 17.20
CA LEU A 215 -14.87 1.46 16.41
C LEU A 215 -14.21 2.76 16.00
N SER A 216 -14.36 3.18 14.76
CA SER A 216 -13.92 4.50 14.33
C SER A 216 -14.95 5.21 13.49
N VAL A 217 -14.90 6.55 13.55
CA VAL A 217 -15.54 7.44 12.59
C VAL A 217 -14.49 8.33 11.94
N VAL A 218 -14.66 8.56 10.65
CA VAL A 218 -13.72 9.32 9.82
C VAL A 218 -14.48 10.42 9.11
N GLY A 219 -13.88 11.59 9.00
CA GLY A 219 -14.42 12.69 8.20
C GLY A 219 -13.32 13.54 7.61
N GLY A 220 -13.59 14.19 6.49
CA GLY A 220 -12.61 15.07 5.89
C GLY A 220 -12.95 15.57 4.50
N TYR A 221 -11.95 16.21 3.91
CA TYR A 221 -11.98 16.73 2.55
C TYR A 221 -10.80 16.13 1.79
N PHE A 222 -11.12 15.32 0.77
CA PHE A 222 -10.13 14.58 -0.03
C PHE A 222 -10.49 14.69 -1.50
N ASP A 223 -9.51 15.03 -2.35
CA ASP A 223 -9.67 15.11 -3.80
C ASP A 223 -10.88 15.98 -4.22
N LYS A 224 -11.05 17.14 -3.53
CA LYS A 224 -12.14 18.10 -3.71
C LYS A 224 -13.53 17.56 -3.34
N ARG A 225 -13.59 16.51 -2.53
CA ARG A 225 -14.83 15.85 -2.09
C ARG A 225 -14.91 15.81 -0.57
N PHE A 226 -16.10 15.96 -0.02
CA PHE A 226 -16.33 15.66 1.38
C PHE A 226 -16.47 14.14 1.55
N VAL A 227 -15.78 13.61 2.54
CA VAL A 227 -15.80 12.17 2.86
C VAL A 227 -16.23 12.01 4.31
N ALA A 228 -17.16 11.11 4.53
CA ALA A 228 -17.53 10.60 5.85
C ALA A 228 -17.41 9.07 5.82
N GLY A 229 -16.93 8.47 6.89
CA GLY A 229 -16.71 7.04 6.94
C GLY A 229 -16.73 6.48 8.36
N TRP A 230 -16.66 5.16 8.42
CA TRP A 230 -16.67 4.40 9.65
C TRP A 230 -15.87 3.10 9.46
N ASP A 231 -15.31 2.58 10.54
CA ASP A 231 -14.81 1.22 10.59
C ASP A 231 -15.10 0.57 11.93
N PHE A 232 -15.11 -0.75 11.91
CA PHE A 232 -15.12 -1.58 13.11
C PHE A 232 -14.28 -2.83 12.93
N ALA A 233 -13.71 -3.33 14.01
CA ALA A 233 -13.06 -4.63 14.09
C ALA A 233 -13.31 -5.24 15.45
N GLY A 234 -13.53 -6.54 15.48
CA GLY A 234 -13.78 -7.27 16.74
C GLY A 234 -13.89 -8.76 16.48
N SER A 235 -14.42 -9.50 17.47
CA SER A 235 -14.60 -10.95 17.38
C SER A 235 -16.05 -11.33 17.65
N PHE A 236 -16.57 -12.25 16.85
CA PHE A 236 -17.87 -12.86 17.03
C PHE A 236 -17.76 -14.37 16.90
N LEU A 237 -18.16 -15.14 17.90
CA LEU A 237 -18.05 -16.61 17.93
C LEU A 237 -16.66 -17.13 17.56
N ASN A 238 -15.61 -16.49 18.08
CA ASN A 238 -14.19 -16.77 17.82
C ASN A 238 -13.72 -16.45 16.38
N ALA A 239 -14.59 -15.96 15.49
CA ALA A 239 -14.19 -15.42 14.21
C ALA A 239 -13.90 -13.92 14.34
N GLY A 240 -12.84 -13.45 13.71
CA GLY A 240 -12.61 -12.02 13.52
C GLY A 240 -13.67 -11.47 12.57
N ILE A 241 -14.29 -10.35 12.91
CA ILE A 241 -15.21 -9.63 12.02
C ILE A 241 -14.74 -8.19 11.90
N ARG A 242 -14.84 -7.66 10.70
CA ARG A 242 -14.46 -6.29 10.41
C ARG A 242 -15.28 -5.70 9.29
N GLY A 243 -15.36 -4.40 9.28
CA GLY A 243 -15.98 -3.69 8.18
C GLY A 243 -15.59 -2.23 8.22
N GLU A 244 -15.53 -1.63 7.06
CA GLU A 244 -15.26 -0.22 6.90
C GLU A 244 -15.97 0.33 5.67
N GLY A 245 -16.26 1.61 5.69
CA GLY A 245 -16.90 2.22 4.56
C GLY A 245 -16.81 3.73 4.57
N ILE A 246 -16.96 4.30 3.38
CA ILE A 246 -17.01 5.75 3.14
C ILE A 246 -18.20 6.12 2.25
N VAL A 247 -18.70 7.32 2.47
CA VAL A 247 -19.53 8.07 1.52
C VAL A 247 -18.69 9.26 1.06
N SER A 248 -18.54 9.40 -0.26
CA SER A 248 -17.81 10.49 -0.90
C SER A 248 -18.79 11.39 -1.64
N MET A 249 -18.81 12.65 -1.29
CA MET A 249 -19.78 13.63 -1.74
C MET A 249 -19.09 14.74 -2.56
N ASN A 250 -19.50 14.90 -3.80
CA ASN A 250 -19.08 15.98 -4.66
C ASN A 250 -20.04 17.17 -4.51
N LYS A 251 -19.51 18.31 -4.07
CA LYS A 251 -20.31 19.51 -3.85
C LYS A 251 -20.89 20.11 -5.16
N GLU A 252 -20.15 19.95 -6.27
CA GLU A 252 -20.49 20.55 -7.55
C GLU A 252 -21.43 19.66 -8.38
N ASN A 253 -21.36 18.34 -8.18
CA ASN A 253 -22.17 17.37 -8.90
C ASN A 253 -22.63 16.24 -7.98
N LEU A 254 -23.86 16.33 -7.49
CA LEU A 254 -24.42 15.32 -6.57
C LEU A 254 -24.60 13.95 -7.22
N ASN A 255 -24.70 13.86 -8.55
CA ASN A 255 -24.80 12.59 -9.26
C ASN A 255 -23.47 11.81 -9.29
N ASP A 256 -22.39 12.46 -8.92
CA ASP A 256 -21.04 11.88 -8.81
C ASP A 256 -20.73 11.39 -7.38
N ASN A 257 -21.73 11.35 -6.50
CA ASN A 257 -21.57 10.81 -5.16
C ASN A 257 -21.49 9.28 -5.22
N TYR A 258 -20.63 8.72 -4.37
CA TYR A 258 -20.51 7.26 -4.27
C TYR A 258 -20.25 6.79 -2.84
N THR A 259 -20.53 5.53 -2.62
CA THR A 259 -20.20 4.80 -1.39
C THR A 259 -19.25 3.66 -1.73
N ARG A 260 -18.25 3.44 -0.90
CA ARG A 260 -17.42 2.24 -0.92
C ARG A 260 -17.46 1.60 0.45
N PHE A 261 -17.55 0.29 0.53
CA PHE A 261 -17.43 -0.41 1.80
C PHE A 261 -16.85 -1.81 1.61
N THR A 262 -16.27 -2.31 2.67
CA THR A 262 -15.71 -3.67 2.77
C THR A 262 -16.25 -4.33 4.03
N LEU A 263 -16.61 -5.60 3.93
CA LEU A 263 -16.99 -6.45 5.05
C LEU A 263 -16.16 -7.72 5.00
N GLY A 264 -15.54 -8.10 6.10
CA GLY A 264 -14.64 -9.22 6.19
C GLY A 264 -14.82 -10.06 7.44
N THR A 265 -14.48 -11.32 7.32
CA THR A 265 -14.36 -12.25 8.44
C THR A 265 -13.13 -13.12 8.27
N ASP A 266 -12.50 -13.45 9.37
CA ASP A 266 -11.34 -14.32 9.39
C ASP A 266 -11.43 -15.31 10.54
N TYR A 267 -10.83 -16.48 10.33
CA TYR A 267 -10.91 -17.57 11.30
C TYR A 267 -9.66 -18.45 11.27
N GLN A 268 -9.17 -18.80 12.46
CA GLN A 268 -8.16 -19.83 12.62
C GLN A 268 -8.84 -21.20 12.64
N ILE A 269 -8.88 -21.88 11.48
CA ILE A 269 -9.61 -23.13 11.27
C ILE A 269 -8.94 -24.29 12.03
N THR A 270 -7.60 -24.36 11.92
CA THR A 270 -6.73 -25.22 12.73
C THR A 270 -5.53 -24.41 13.22
N PRO A 271 -4.69 -24.90 14.12
CA PRO A 271 -3.46 -24.21 14.50
C PRO A 271 -2.58 -23.81 13.31
N GLU A 272 -2.64 -24.56 12.21
CA GLU A 272 -1.84 -24.36 11.01
C GLU A 272 -2.57 -23.57 9.92
N LEU A 273 -3.92 -23.61 9.88
CA LEU A 273 -4.73 -23.04 8.79
C LEU A 273 -5.51 -21.82 9.23
N TYR A 274 -5.17 -20.69 8.69
CA TYR A 274 -5.91 -19.43 8.81
C TYR A 274 -6.60 -19.11 7.48
N ALA A 275 -7.83 -18.62 7.51
CA ALA A 275 -8.58 -18.17 6.35
C ALA A 275 -9.25 -16.82 6.58
N LEU A 276 -9.36 -16.04 5.53
CA LEU A 276 -9.99 -14.72 5.46
C LEU A 276 -10.92 -14.66 4.25
N LEU A 277 -12.14 -14.17 4.45
CA LEU A 277 -13.09 -13.83 3.40
C LEU A 277 -13.43 -12.35 3.50
N GLU A 278 -13.38 -11.64 2.37
CA GLU A 278 -13.69 -10.21 2.32
C GLU A 278 -14.50 -9.88 1.06
N TYR A 279 -15.57 -9.12 1.25
CA TYR A 279 -16.40 -8.57 0.18
C TYR A 279 -16.20 -7.07 0.09
N GLN A 280 -16.07 -6.55 -1.13
CA GLN A 280 -15.99 -5.12 -1.41
C GLN A 280 -17.13 -4.66 -2.33
N TYR A 281 -17.80 -3.59 -1.93
CA TYR A 281 -18.66 -2.78 -2.78
C TYR A 281 -17.93 -1.49 -3.15
N ASN A 282 -17.79 -1.22 -4.45
CA ASN A 282 -17.20 -0.01 -5.02
C ASN A 282 -18.26 0.74 -5.83
N GLY A 283 -18.93 1.72 -5.22
CA GLY A 283 -20.02 2.48 -5.86
C GLY A 283 -19.60 3.30 -7.09
N GLU A 284 -18.31 3.61 -7.23
CA GLU A 284 -17.75 4.29 -8.41
C GLU A 284 -17.54 3.32 -9.59
N GLY A 285 -17.43 2.04 -9.30
CA GLY A 285 -17.25 0.99 -10.30
C GLY A 285 -18.49 0.75 -11.16
N LYS A 286 -18.27 0.13 -12.30
CA LYS A 286 -19.32 -0.21 -13.27
C LYS A 286 -19.78 -1.67 -13.10
N THR A 287 -21.00 -1.95 -13.54
CA THR A 287 -21.54 -3.31 -13.53
C THR A 287 -21.40 -4.02 -14.88
N ASP A 288 -21.24 -3.25 -15.96
CA ASP A 288 -21.01 -3.76 -17.29
C ASP A 288 -19.58 -3.42 -17.74
N LYS A 289 -18.87 -4.41 -18.29
CA LYS A 289 -17.49 -4.24 -18.77
C LYS A 289 -17.36 -3.29 -19.95
N SER A 290 -18.44 -3.04 -20.72
CA SER A 290 -18.46 -2.05 -21.80
C SER A 290 -18.29 -0.61 -21.28
N ASP A 291 -18.60 -0.37 -20.02
CA ASP A 291 -18.53 0.95 -19.38
C ASP A 291 -17.23 1.14 -18.58
N TYR A 292 -16.29 0.18 -18.62
CA TYR A 292 -15.06 0.22 -17.85
C TYR A 292 -14.15 1.40 -18.26
N GLU A 293 -13.74 2.16 -17.28
CA GLU A 293 -12.90 3.35 -17.44
C GLU A 293 -11.41 3.00 -17.31
N LEU A 294 -10.88 2.19 -18.25
CA LEU A 294 -9.51 1.69 -18.23
C LEU A 294 -8.45 2.78 -18.09
N LEU A 295 -8.66 3.95 -18.72
CA LEU A 295 -7.70 5.05 -18.62
C LEU A 295 -7.58 5.57 -17.18
N ARG A 296 -8.67 5.60 -16.42
CA ARG A 296 -8.64 5.99 -15.01
C ARG A 296 -7.95 4.97 -14.11
N LEU A 297 -8.02 3.67 -14.47
CA LEU A 297 -7.25 2.63 -13.78
C LEU A 297 -5.75 2.78 -14.06
N VAL A 298 -5.37 3.00 -15.30
CA VAL A 298 -3.96 3.17 -15.72
C VAL A 298 -3.37 4.46 -15.14
N SER A 299 -4.14 5.55 -15.06
CA SER A 299 -3.71 6.81 -14.42
C SER A 299 -3.64 6.73 -12.89
N GLY A 300 -4.20 5.68 -12.28
CA GLY A 300 -4.26 5.52 -10.82
C GLY A 300 -5.37 6.33 -10.15
N ASP A 301 -6.31 6.89 -10.92
CA ASP A 301 -7.46 7.64 -10.39
C ASP A 301 -8.47 6.73 -9.70
N ILE A 302 -8.55 5.47 -10.13
CA ILE A 302 -9.36 4.42 -9.52
C ILE A 302 -8.51 3.16 -9.32
N LEU A 303 -8.86 2.36 -8.32
CA LEU A 303 -8.13 1.12 -8.00
C LEU A 303 -8.76 -0.11 -8.64
N ASN A 304 -10.05 -0.07 -8.93
CA ASN A 304 -10.84 -1.17 -9.44
C ASN A 304 -11.86 -0.65 -10.46
N LEU A 305 -12.14 -1.43 -11.52
CA LEU A 305 -13.07 -1.06 -12.58
C LEU A 305 -14.52 -1.38 -12.23
N SER A 306 -14.73 -2.46 -11.50
CA SER A 306 -16.06 -3.00 -11.24
C SER A 306 -16.62 -2.57 -9.87
N ARG A 307 -17.86 -2.99 -9.64
CA ARG A 307 -18.62 -2.60 -8.45
C ARG A 307 -18.52 -3.60 -7.30
N ASN A 308 -18.52 -4.91 -7.58
CA ASN A 308 -18.61 -5.94 -6.56
C ASN A 308 -17.45 -6.92 -6.67
N TYR A 309 -16.79 -7.17 -5.55
CA TYR A 309 -15.67 -8.10 -5.47
C TYR A 309 -15.80 -9.01 -4.25
N LEU A 310 -15.29 -10.21 -4.40
CA LEU A 310 -15.13 -11.16 -3.30
C LEU A 310 -13.70 -11.68 -3.30
N ALA A 311 -13.05 -11.67 -2.16
CA ALA A 311 -11.72 -12.25 -2.03
C ALA A 311 -11.67 -13.27 -0.90
N LEU A 312 -10.94 -14.33 -1.15
CA LEU A 312 -10.59 -15.38 -0.20
C LEU A 312 -9.08 -15.41 -0.07
N SER A 313 -8.57 -15.38 1.15
CA SER A 313 -7.17 -15.64 1.44
C SER A 313 -7.06 -16.78 2.44
N ALA A 314 -6.10 -17.66 2.24
CA ALA A 314 -5.78 -18.74 3.17
C ALA A 314 -4.27 -18.85 3.33
N ASN A 315 -3.81 -19.12 4.55
CA ASN A 315 -2.42 -19.38 4.85
C ASN A 315 -2.31 -20.67 5.65
N TYR A 316 -1.43 -21.57 5.21
CA TYR A 316 -1.15 -22.84 5.87
C TYR A 316 0.31 -22.91 6.30
N VAL A 317 0.54 -23.13 7.58
CA VAL A 317 1.88 -23.23 8.18
C VAL A 317 2.24 -24.70 8.30
N PHE A 318 3.15 -25.19 7.45
CA PHE A 318 3.64 -26.59 7.51
C PHE A 318 4.64 -26.80 8.65
N SER A 319 5.45 -25.79 8.92
CA SER A 319 6.46 -25.80 9.97
C SER A 319 6.86 -24.36 10.33
N PHE A 320 7.73 -24.18 11.33
CA PHE A 320 8.25 -22.85 11.71
C PHE A 320 9.00 -22.11 10.59
N ILE A 321 9.44 -22.83 9.55
CA ILE A 321 10.21 -22.27 8.45
C ILE A 321 9.51 -22.37 7.10
N THR A 322 8.32 -22.98 7.02
CA THR A 322 7.63 -23.22 5.74
C THR A 322 6.15 -22.93 5.85
N SER A 323 5.63 -22.10 4.96
CA SER A 323 4.20 -21.85 4.81
C SER A 323 3.81 -21.75 3.34
N ALA A 324 2.53 -21.89 3.07
CA ALA A 324 1.93 -21.61 1.76
C ALA A 324 0.74 -20.69 1.91
N SER A 325 0.55 -19.83 0.93
CA SER A 325 -0.57 -18.90 0.87
C SER A 325 -1.33 -19.06 -0.43
N LEU A 326 -2.63 -18.91 -0.34
CA LEU A 326 -3.56 -18.83 -1.47
C LEU A 326 -4.35 -17.55 -1.33
N MET A 327 -4.46 -16.78 -2.40
CA MET A 327 -5.38 -15.65 -2.51
C MET A 327 -6.18 -15.77 -3.79
N VAL A 328 -7.49 -15.64 -3.70
CA VAL A 328 -8.41 -15.58 -4.83
C VAL A 328 -9.14 -14.24 -4.76
N ASN A 329 -9.11 -13.50 -5.85
CA ASN A 329 -9.89 -12.27 -6.00
C ASN A 329 -10.82 -12.44 -7.19
N GLN A 330 -12.12 -12.27 -6.97
CA GLN A 330 -13.19 -12.47 -7.94
C GLN A 330 -13.95 -11.17 -8.15
N ASN A 331 -13.97 -10.66 -9.38
CA ASN A 331 -14.93 -9.67 -9.82
C ASN A 331 -16.29 -10.35 -10.05
N LEU A 332 -17.29 -10.00 -9.24
CA LEU A 332 -18.62 -10.63 -9.29
C LEU A 332 -19.50 -10.11 -10.43
N ASN A 333 -19.13 -9.00 -11.08
CA ASN A 333 -19.93 -8.42 -12.17
C ASN A 333 -19.57 -9.01 -13.53
N ASP A 334 -18.29 -9.23 -13.82
CA ASP A 334 -17.84 -9.73 -15.12
C ASP A 334 -17.28 -11.16 -15.09
N GLY A 335 -17.20 -11.76 -13.90
CA GLY A 335 -16.75 -13.13 -13.70
C GLY A 335 -15.23 -13.31 -13.83
N SER A 336 -14.46 -12.24 -14.00
CA SER A 336 -13.00 -12.31 -14.06
C SER A 336 -12.39 -12.31 -12.66
N GLY A 337 -11.13 -12.71 -12.58
CA GLY A 337 -10.42 -12.71 -11.29
C GLY A 337 -8.96 -13.11 -11.45
N PHE A 338 -8.31 -13.25 -10.31
CA PHE A 338 -6.97 -13.84 -10.25
C PHE A 338 -6.83 -14.74 -9.02
N VAL A 339 -5.91 -15.69 -9.14
CA VAL A 339 -5.46 -16.56 -8.07
C VAL A 339 -3.97 -16.34 -7.89
N VAL A 340 -3.53 -16.08 -6.67
CA VAL A 340 -2.12 -16.08 -6.28
C VAL A 340 -1.87 -17.28 -5.37
N ILE A 341 -0.89 -18.08 -5.72
CA ILE A 341 -0.40 -19.19 -4.89
C ILE A 341 1.07 -18.92 -4.62
N SER A 342 1.49 -19.02 -3.38
CA SER A 342 2.90 -18.86 -3.02
C SER A 342 3.30 -19.80 -1.89
N GLY A 343 4.59 -20.16 -1.89
CA GLY A 343 5.26 -20.88 -0.83
C GLY A 343 6.40 -20.05 -0.28
N LEU A 344 6.48 -19.94 1.04
CA LEU A 344 7.56 -19.27 1.78
C LEU A 344 8.44 -20.30 2.43
N TYR A 345 9.76 -20.12 2.32
CA TYR A 345 10.79 -20.87 3.04
C TYR A 345 11.75 -19.91 3.74
N SER A 346 11.81 -19.95 5.07
CA SER A 346 12.78 -19.21 5.87
C SER A 346 14.10 -19.96 5.91
N ILE A 347 15.09 -19.48 5.15
CA ILE A 347 16.42 -20.10 5.05
C ILE A 347 17.20 -19.88 6.36
N THR A 348 17.10 -18.65 6.90
CA THR A 348 17.60 -18.26 8.22
C THR A 348 16.56 -17.38 8.91
N SER A 349 16.85 -16.86 10.09
CA SER A 349 15.98 -15.89 10.79
C SER A 349 15.77 -14.59 10.00
N ASN A 350 16.68 -14.23 9.12
CA ASN A 350 16.65 -12.97 8.37
C ASN A 350 16.66 -13.14 6.84
N LEU A 351 16.76 -14.37 6.33
CA LEU A 351 16.75 -14.66 4.91
C LEU A 351 15.59 -15.57 4.55
N SER A 352 14.73 -15.13 3.66
CA SER A 352 13.58 -15.90 3.17
C SER A 352 13.56 -16.00 1.65
N LEU A 353 12.95 -17.07 1.16
CA LEU A 353 12.65 -17.32 -0.24
C LEU A 353 11.14 -17.53 -0.37
N THR A 354 10.50 -16.75 -1.21
CA THR A 354 9.12 -16.99 -1.66
C THR A 354 9.12 -17.38 -3.13
N ILE A 355 8.35 -18.40 -3.49
CA ILE A 355 8.08 -18.77 -4.89
C ILE A 355 6.58 -18.71 -5.07
N GLY A 356 6.13 -18.08 -6.14
CA GLY A 356 4.70 -17.91 -6.38
C GLY A 356 4.31 -17.80 -7.84
N ALA A 357 3.01 -17.91 -8.06
CA ALA A 357 2.39 -17.70 -9.36
C ALA A 357 1.08 -16.91 -9.20
N GLN A 358 0.84 -16.00 -10.13
CA GLN A 358 -0.43 -15.32 -10.30
C GLN A 358 -1.06 -15.77 -11.61
N ILE A 359 -2.26 -16.31 -11.52
CA ILE A 359 -3.04 -16.79 -12.65
C ILE A 359 -4.29 -15.92 -12.76
N THR A 360 -4.42 -15.18 -13.85
CA THR A 360 -5.59 -14.35 -14.13
C THR A 360 -6.56 -15.09 -15.04
N TYR A 361 -7.85 -14.87 -14.85
CA TYR A 361 -8.89 -15.45 -15.69
C TYR A 361 -10.00 -14.46 -15.97
N GLY A 362 -10.77 -14.72 -17.00
CA GLY A 362 -11.89 -13.90 -17.47
C GLY A 362 -11.99 -13.88 -18.99
N ASN A 363 -13.17 -13.51 -19.47
CA ASN A 363 -13.42 -13.32 -20.89
C ASN A 363 -12.73 -12.05 -21.41
N GLU A 364 -12.60 -11.91 -22.71
CA GLU A 364 -12.06 -10.70 -23.34
C GLU A 364 -12.75 -9.43 -22.82
N PHE A 365 -11.93 -8.42 -22.58
CA PHE A 365 -12.32 -7.10 -22.05
C PHE A 365 -12.91 -7.10 -20.63
N SER A 366 -12.88 -8.22 -19.90
CA SER A 366 -13.14 -8.20 -18.46
C SER A 366 -11.96 -7.59 -17.71
N GLU A 367 -12.15 -7.17 -16.45
CA GLU A 367 -11.13 -6.41 -15.69
C GLU A 367 -9.78 -7.15 -15.61
N TYR A 368 -9.78 -8.42 -15.19
CA TYR A 368 -8.54 -9.18 -15.00
C TYR A 368 -8.02 -9.85 -16.28
N TRP A 369 -8.75 -9.77 -17.39
CA TRP A 369 -8.24 -10.20 -18.68
C TRP A 369 -7.03 -9.37 -19.15
N TYR A 370 -6.95 -8.08 -18.78
CA TYR A 370 -5.84 -7.20 -19.14
C TYR A 370 -4.53 -7.53 -18.42
N PHE A 371 -4.55 -8.37 -17.40
CA PHE A 371 -3.36 -8.74 -16.65
C PHE A 371 -2.80 -10.08 -17.15
N PRO A 372 -1.47 -10.18 -17.37
CA PRO A 372 -0.82 -11.44 -17.75
C PRO A 372 -0.80 -12.42 -16.57
N HIS A 373 -0.59 -13.71 -16.88
CA HIS A 373 -0.16 -14.64 -15.85
C HIS A 373 1.28 -14.35 -15.49
N SER A 374 1.69 -14.64 -14.25
CA SER A 374 3.07 -14.47 -13.84
C SER A 374 3.54 -15.59 -12.92
N VAL A 375 4.83 -15.88 -13.01
CA VAL A 375 5.56 -16.73 -12.04
C VAL A 375 6.69 -15.88 -11.50
N TYR A 376 6.91 -15.94 -10.21
CA TYR A 376 7.94 -15.14 -9.56
C TYR A 376 8.65 -15.92 -8.44
N SER A 377 9.84 -15.47 -8.14
CA SER A 377 10.49 -15.78 -6.88
C SER A 377 10.90 -14.47 -6.20
N GLN A 378 10.96 -14.48 -4.89
CA GLN A 378 11.37 -13.32 -4.09
C GLN A 378 12.34 -13.78 -3.02
N VAL A 379 13.52 -13.21 -3.03
CA VAL A 379 14.51 -13.38 -1.97
C VAL A 379 14.53 -12.11 -1.15
N GLU A 380 14.36 -12.26 0.17
CA GLU A 380 14.37 -11.13 1.11
C GLU A 380 15.42 -11.36 2.19
N TYR A 381 16.25 -10.36 2.42
CA TYR A 381 17.22 -10.34 3.52
C TYR A 381 17.02 -9.11 4.37
N TYR A 382 16.80 -9.31 5.67
CA TYR A 382 16.62 -8.26 6.68
C TYR A 382 17.86 -8.11 7.55
N PHE A 383 18.22 -6.88 7.91
CA PHE A 383 19.39 -6.56 8.77
C PHE A 383 19.10 -5.42 9.76
#